data_bb3acbe326b0dc06c7f30e4013db71c2
#
_entry.id   bb3acbe326b0dc06c7f30e4013db71c2
#
_cell.length_a   1.000
_cell.length_b   1.000
_cell.length_c   1.000
_cell.angle_alpha   90.00
_cell.angle_beta   90.00
_cell.angle_gamma   90.00
#
_symmetry.space_group_name_H-M   'P 1'
#
loop_
_entity.id
_entity.type
_entity.pdbx_description
1 polymer ?
#
loop_
_entity_poly.entity_id
_entity_poly.type
_entity_poly.pdbx_seq_one_letter_code
_entity_poly.pdbx_strand_id
1 'polypeptide(L)'
;GLVMVGEDRRTPGWSLAGFGLAWFLLMSFIVQPLLGDGDYPHLVAFAHYGDGLLGIVLGMLSDPVGLVGDLFGRAGFEKVLLLLAPVLFLPLVRPRYLAPVLPLLALYLVADVDDAGYGNPQQDVAVLAFVFVAAAYALMRIGTPGVSRILVDRRVLTVLVLTAIVFFVRDAASSPYEEPWDWGRRSPVDVARVSAATLIGDEARVSVSPEVYPLVADRQDVHVHRRSQGSLPGLDWEERFDAVVLDELSMGWT
;
A
#
# COMPACT_ATOMS: atom_id res chain seq x y z
N GLY A 1 -7.95 8.74 -18.15
CA GLY A 1 -7.72 8.93 -19.60
C GLY A 1 -8.12 7.70 -20.39
N LEU A 2 -7.49 6.52 -20.14
CA LEU A 2 -7.71 5.30 -20.95
C LEU A 2 -9.18 4.83 -21.02
N VAL A 3 -9.92 4.93 -19.91
CA VAL A 3 -11.36 4.59 -19.88
C VAL A 3 -12.16 5.52 -20.80
N MET A 4 -11.85 6.82 -20.80
CA MET A 4 -12.51 7.81 -21.67
C MET A 4 -12.22 7.56 -23.15
N VAL A 5 -11.01 7.09 -23.48
CA VAL A 5 -10.67 6.68 -24.84
C VAL A 5 -11.55 5.50 -25.28
N GLY A 6 -11.78 4.53 -24.39
CA GLY A 6 -12.66 3.38 -24.63
C GLY A 6 -14.15 3.72 -24.72
N GLU A 7 -14.55 4.92 -24.28
CA GLU A 7 -15.94 5.45 -24.35
C GLU A 7 -16.13 6.49 -25.46
N ASP A 8 -15.33 6.42 -26.54
CA ASP A 8 -15.31 7.32 -27.70
C ASP A 8 -14.96 8.80 -27.41
N ARG A 9 -14.58 9.11 -26.18
CA ARG A 9 -14.02 10.42 -25.80
C ARG A 9 -12.50 10.44 -25.99
N ARG A 10 -12.05 10.19 -27.24
CA ARG A 10 -10.62 9.94 -27.53
C ARG A 10 -9.74 11.14 -27.24
N THR A 11 -10.11 12.33 -27.71
CA THR A 11 -9.28 13.54 -27.51
C THR A 11 -9.08 13.88 -26.02
N PRO A 12 -10.12 14.09 -25.20
CA PRO A 12 -9.92 14.38 -23.79
C PRO A 12 -9.28 13.18 -23.02
N GLY A 13 -9.54 11.96 -23.47
CA GLY A 13 -8.93 10.76 -22.89
C GLY A 13 -7.41 10.73 -23.07
N TRP A 14 -6.91 10.97 -24.28
CA TRP A 14 -5.47 11.03 -24.56
C TRP A 14 -4.80 12.24 -23.92
N SER A 15 -5.47 13.41 -23.91
CA SER A 15 -4.95 14.59 -23.23
C SER A 15 -4.76 14.35 -21.75
N LEU A 16 -5.71 13.71 -21.08
CA LEU A 16 -5.62 13.39 -19.66
C LEU A 16 -4.55 12.31 -19.37
N ALA A 17 -4.42 11.32 -20.25
CA ALA A 17 -3.39 10.30 -20.12
C ALA A 17 -1.98 10.89 -20.31
N GLY A 18 -1.81 11.73 -21.32
CA GLY A 18 -0.55 12.42 -21.59
C GLY A 18 -0.16 13.39 -20.47
N PHE A 19 -1.12 14.16 -19.96
CA PHE A 19 -0.89 15.03 -18.81
C PHE A 19 -0.46 14.25 -17.57
N GLY A 20 -1.14 13.13 -17.25
CA GLY A 20 -0.78 12.29 -16.11
C GLY A 20 0.62 11.70 -16.24
N LEU A 21 1.00 11.24 -17.44
CA LEU A 21 2.34 10.74 -17.70
C LEU A 21 3.39 11.86 -17.58
N ALA A 22 3.15 13.00 -18.20
CA ALA A 22 4.06 14.15 -18.13
C ALA A 22 4.24 14.63 -16.68
N TRP A 23 3.15 14.68 -15.91
CA TRP A 23 3.19 15.03 -14.49
C TRP A 23 3.99 14.04 -13.67
N PHE A 24 3.78 12.74 -13.90
CA PHE A 24 4.54 11.68 -13.24
C PHE A 24 6.05 11.81 -13.53
N LEU A 25 6.41 11.98 -14.80
CA LEU A 25 7.82 12.15 -15.19
C LEU A 25 8.43 13.41 -14.57
N LEU A 26 7.69 14.53 -14.58
CA LEU A 26 8.14 15.79 -13.96
C LEU A 26 8.41 15.59 -12.47
N MET A 27 7.48 15.00 -11.74
CA MET A 27 7.62 14.78 -10.30
C MET A 27 8.75 13.81 -9.97
N SER A 28 8.85 12.68 -10.67
CA SER A 28 9.83 11.63 -10.38
C SER A 28 11.26 11.99 -10.77
N PHE A 29 11.43 12.71 -11.90
CA PHE A 29 12.77 12.96 -12.45
C PHE A 29 13.31 14.38 -12.23
N ILE A 30 12.43 15.34 -11.89
CA ILE A 30 12.83 16.73 -11.72
C ILE A 30 12.56 17.20 -10.29
N VAL A 31 11.30 17.13 -9.86
CA VAL A 31 10.93 17.74 -8.57
C VAL A 31 11.52 16.98 -7.40
N GLN A 32 11.43 15.67 -7.43
CA GLN A 32 11.91 14.84 -6.33
C GLN A 32 13.44 14.84 -6.15
N PRO A 33 14.27 14.73 -7.21
CA PRO A 33 15.72 14.91 -7.06
C PRO A 33 16.14 16.30 -6.62
N LEU A 34 15.35 17.34 -6.96
CA LEU A 34 15.65 18.73 -6.56
C LEU A 34 15.25 19.05 -5.12
N LEU A 35 14.23 18.41 -4.58
CA LEU A 35 13.67 18.70 -3.25
C LEU A 35 13.94 17.60 -2.23
N GLY A 36 14.38 16.43 -2.66
CA GLY A 36 14.69 15.29 -1.79
C GLY A 36 16.18 15.19 -1.46
N ASP A 37 16.49 14.71 -0.27
CA ASP A 37 17.87 14.48 0.21
C ASP A 37 18.52 13.20 -0.35
N GLY A 38 18.19 12.79 -1.57
CA GLY A 38 18.79 11.59 -2.17
C GLY A 38 17.84 10.81 -3.10
N ASP A 39 18.14 9.53 -3.28
CA ASP A 39 17.36 8.62 -4.12
C ASP A 39 15.93 8.43 -3.59
N TYR A 40 15.01 8.16 -4.49
CA TYR A 40 13.60 7.92 -4.19
C TYR A 40 13.45 6.75 -3.20
N PRO A 41 12.97 6.99 -1.96
CA PRO A 41 13.00 5.98 -0.89
C PRO A 41 12.27 4.68 -1.25
N HIS A 42 11.30 4.77 -2.17
CA HIS A 42 10.51 3.62 -2.59
C HIS A 42 11.22 2.70 -3.60
N LEU A 43 12.40 3.08 -4.12
CA LEU A 43 13.18 2.20 -4.99
C LEU A 43 13.75 0.99 -4.25
N VAL A 44 13.91 1.09 -2.92
CA VAL A 44 14.37 -0.02 -2.07
C VAL A 44 13.49 -1.26 -2.23
N ALA A 45 12.17 -1.09 -2.41
CA ALA A 45 11.24 -2.18 -2.65
C ALA A 45 11.53 -2.99 -3.92
N PHE A 46 12.34 -2.47 -4.81
CA PHE A 46 12.70 -3.07 -6.10
C PHE A 46 14.19 -3.36 -6.21
N ALA A 47 14.94 -3.24 -5.10
CA ALA A 47 16.39 -3.42 -5.09
C ALA A 47 16.85 -4.80 -5.54
N HIS A 48 16.01 -5.82 -5.44
CA HIS A 48 16.27 -7.17 -5.95
C HIS A 48 16.40 -7.24 -7.48
N TYR A 49 15.92 -6.22 -8.22
CA TYR A 49 16.13 -6.09 -9.67
C TYR A 49 17.37 -5.29 -10.03
N GLY A 50 17.87 -4.43 -9.14
CA GLY A 50 19.07 -3.63 -9.38
C GLY A 50 19.07 -2.29 -8.64
N ASP A 51 20.18 -1.57 -8.73
CA ASP A 51 20.37 -0.31 -8.04
C ASP A 51 19.86 0.87 -8.88
N GLY A 52 19.09 1.73 -8.23
CA GLY A 52 18.51 2.92 -8.84
C GLY A 52 17.46 2.60 -9.92
N LEU A 53 16.76 3.63 -10.40
CA LEU A 53 15.64 3.45 -11.34
C LEU A 53 16.04 2.74 -12.63
N LEU A 54 17.21 3.11 -13.20
CA LEU A 54 17.67 2.50 -14.45
C LEU A 54 18.08 1.04 -14.26
N GLY A 55 18.77 0.73 -13.15
CA GLY A 55 19.17 -0.64 -12.81
C GLY A 55 17.95 -1.55 -12.62
N ILE A 56 16.92 -1.08 -11.91
CA ILE A 56 15.66 -1.80 -11.71
C ILE A 56 14.98 -2.10 -13.04
N VAL A 57 14.84 -1.10 -13.93
CA VAL A 57 14.21 -1.30 -15.25
C VAL A 57 15.01 -2.29 -16.11
N LEU A 58 16.32 -2.18 -16.12
CA LEU A 58 17.19 -3.11 -16.86
C LEU A 58 17.15 -4.52 -16.25
N GLY A 59 17.12 -4.63 -14.92
CA GLY A 59 16.96 -5.91 -14.22
C GLY A 59 15.65 -6.61 -14.58
N MET A 60 14.54 -5.89 -14.54
CA MET A 60 13.22 -6.41 -14.95
C MET A 60 13.20 -6.87 -16.41
N LEU A 61 13.90 -6.16 -17.29
CA LEU A 61 13.99 -6.53 -18.71
C LEU A 61 14.95 -7.69 -18.95
N SER A 62 15.97 -7.86 -18.13
CA SER A 62 16.96 -8.92 -18.26
C SER A 62 16.49 -10.27 -17.72
N ASP A 63 15.58 -10.26 -16.74
CA ASP A 63 14.95 -11.46 -16.18
C ASP A 63 13.41 -11.42 -16.28
N PRO A 64 12.86 -11.60 -17.49
CA PRO A 64 11.41 -11.62 -17.68
C PRO A 64 10.73 -12.83 -17.01
N VAL A 65 11.48 -13.92 -16.76
CA VAL A 65 10.93 -15.11 -16.11
C VAL A 65 10.75 -14.84 -14.61
N GLY A 66 11.75 -14.24 -13.96
CA GLY A 66 11.64 -13.78 -12.57
C GLY A 66 10.50 -12.79 -12.41
N LEU A 67 10.41 -11.78 -13.28
CA LEU A 67 9.32 -10.79 -13.26
C LEU A 67 7.93 -11.44 -13.36
N VAL A 68 7.75 -12.42 -14.24
CA VAL A 68 6.50 -13.19 -14.36
C VAL A 68 6.26 -14.03 -13.11
N GLY A 69 7.32 -14.59 -12.52
CA GLY A 69 7.27 -15.33 -11.27
C GLY A 69 6.75 -14.45 -10.12
N ASP A 70 7.23 -13.21 -9.99
CA ASP A 70 6.79 -12.27 -8.96
C ASP A 70 5.35 -11.80 -9.18
N LEU A 71 4.98 -11.50 -10.42
CA LEU A 71 3.62 -11.09 -10.77
C LEU A 71 2.57 -12.18 -10.54
N PHE A 72 2.90 -13.43 -10.85
CA PHE A 72 1.97 -14.57 -10.83
C PHE A 72 2.34 -15.64 -9.81
N GLY A 73 3.32 -15.35 -8.96
CA GLY A 73 3.71 -16.21 -7.85
C GLY A 73 2.59 -16.38 -6.82
N ARG A 74 2.81 -17.26 -5.86
CA ARG A 74 1.80 -17.58 -4.84
C ARG A 74 1.34 -16.33 -4.08
N ALA A 75 2.26 -15.46 -3.66
CA ALA A 75 1.95 -14.24 -2.93
C ALA A 75 1.13 -13.26 -3.78
N GLY A 76 1.51 -13.04 -5.05
CA GLY A 76 0.77 -12.19 -5.98
C GLY A 76 -0.64 -12.72 -6.27
N PHE A 77 -0.76 -14.05 -6.47
CA PHE A 77 -2.07 -14.68 -6.66
C PHE A 77 -2.97 -14.52 -5.43
N GLU A 78 -2.44 -14.75 -4.23
CA GLU A 78 -3.16 -14.60 -2.96
C GLU A 78 -3.63 -13.15 -2.76
N LYS A 79 -2.79 -12.17 -3.02
CA LYS A 79 -3.13 -10.75 -2.95
C LYS A 79 -4.27 -10.39 -3.91
N VAL A 80 -4.20 -10.83 -5.17
CA VAL A 80 -5.26 -10.61 -6.16
C VAL A 80 -6.56 -11.31 -5.75
N LEU A 81 -6.46 -12.53 -5.21
CA LEU A 81 -7.61 -13.28 -4.72
C LEU A 81 -8.29 -12.55 -3.57
N LEU A 82 -7.54 -12.12 -2.56
CA LEU A 82 -8.06 -11.38 -1.41
C LEU A 82 -8.68 -10.04 -1.81
N LEU A 83 -8.13 -9.39 -2.84
CA LEU A 83 -8.67 -8.14 -3.37
C LEU A 83 -10.00 -8.31 -4.09
N LEU A 84 -10.19 -9.40 -4.83
CA LEU A 84 -11.37 -9.61 -5.69
C LEU A 84 -12.44 -10.50 -5.06
N ALA A 85 -12.06 -11.41 -4.17
CA ALA A 85 -13.01 -12.36 -3.56
C ALA A 85 -14.10 -11.68 -2.72
N PRO A 86 -13.82 -10.63 -1.91
CA PRO A 86 -14.86 -9.95 -1.14
C PRO A 86 -15.97 -9.35 -1.99
N VAL A 87 -15.65 -9.00 -3.25
CA VAL A 87 -16.58 -8.46 -4.24
C VAL A 87 -17.01 -9.50 -5.29
N LEU A 88 -16.87 -10.80 -4.99
CA LEU A 88 -17.30 -11.93 -5.83
C LEU A 88 -16.71 -11.89 -7.26
N PHE A 89 -15.49 -11.41 -7.42
CA PHE A 89 -14.86 -11.26 -8.74
C PHE A 89 -15.68 -10.45 -9.75
N LEU A 90 -16.69 -9.71 -9.30
CA LEU A 90 -17.52 -8.84 -10.15
C LEU A 90 -16.72 -7.88 -11.03
N PRO A 91 -15.59 -7.30 -10.57
CA PRO A 91 -14.77 -6.42 -11.41
C PRO A 91 -14.34 -7.06 -12.73
N LEU A 92 -14.15 -8.39 -12.77
CA LEU A 92 -13.75 -9.12 -13.98
C LEU A 92 -14.84 -9.15 -15.07
N VAL A 93 -16.10 -8.87 -14.73
CA VAL A 93 -17.21 -8.72 -15.72
C VAL A 93 -17.03 -7.44 -16.55
N ARG A 94 -16.33 -6.44 -16.00
CA ARG A 94 -16.05 -5.15 -16.64
C ARG A 94 -14.58 -4.73 -16.50
N PRO A 95 -13.63 -5.54 -17.01
CA PRO A 95 -12.19 -5.37 -16.75
C PRO A 95 -11.63 -4.04 -17.26
N ARG A 96 -12.30 -3.38 -18.22
CA ARG A 96 -11.88 -2.05 -18.71
C ARG A 96 -11.76 -1.00 -17.61
N TYR A 97 -12.54 -1.11 -16.53
CA TYR A 97 -12.47 -0.18 -15.39
C TYR A 97 -11.32 -0.51 -14.44
N LEU A 98 -10.75 -1.73 -14.53
CA LEU A 98 -9.51 -2.10 -13.84
C LEU A 98 -8.26 -1.67 -14.62
N ALA A 99 -8.36 -1.49 -15.94
CA ALA A 99 -7.20 -1.19 -16.78
C ALA A 99 -6.34 -0.01 -16.27
N PRO A 100 -6.90 1.09 -15.73
CA PRO A 100 -6.08 2.19 -15.22
C PRO A 100 -5.26 1.86 -13.99
N VAL A 101 -5.68 0.87 -13.21
CA VAL A 101 -5.00 0.48 -11.96
C VAL A 101 -4.06 -0.70 -12.13
N LEU A 102 -4.11 -1.41 -13.26
CA LEU A 102 -3.23 -2.56 -13.52
C LEU A 102 -1.74 -2.24 -13.40
N PRO A 103 -1.22 -1.10 -13.90
CA PRO A 103 0.19 -0.77 -13.71
C PRO A 103 0.57 -0.60 -12.24
N LEU A 104 -0.29 0.05 -11.45
CA LEU A 104 -0.07 0.23 -10.01
C LEU A 104 -0.15 -1.12 -9.28
N LEU A 105 -1.13 -1.95 -9.61
CA LEU A 105 -1.24 -3.29 -9.06
C LEU A 105 -0.01 -4.14 -9.40
N ALA A 106 0.48 -4.08 -10.66
CA ALA A 106 1.69 -4.78 -11.06
C ALA A 106 2.91 -4.33 -10.24
N LEU A 107 3.07 -3.03 -10.01
CA LEU A 107 4.14 -2.53 -9.13
C LEU A 107 4.03 -3.08 -7.70
N TYR A 108 2.82 -3.18 -7.16
CA TYR A 108 2.62 -3.73 -5.81
C TYR A 108 2.85 -5.24 -5.73
N LEU A 109 2.65 -5.96 -6.83
CA LEU A 109 2.91 -7.40 -6.89
C LEU A 109 4.40 -7.72 -6.99
N VAL A 110 5.16 -6.83 -7.62
CA VAL A 110 6.61 -6.98 -7.88
C VAL A 110 7.46 -6.39 -6.74
N ALA A 111 6.89 -5.47 -5.94
CA ALA A 111 7.59 -4.89 -4.81
C ALA A 111 7.88 -5.94 -3.73
N ASP A 112 9.11 -5.97 -3.25
CA ASP A 112 9.47 -6.76 -2.07
C ASP A 112 8.90 -6.09 -0.81
N VAL A 113 7.95 -6.78 -0.17
CA VAL A 113 7.15 -6.26 0.94
C VAL A 113 7.95 -6.29 2.24
N ASP A 114 8.81 -7.30 2.40
CA ASP A 114 9.50 -7.54 3.67
C ASP A 114 10.57 -6.48 3.96
N ASP A 115 11.24 -5.97 2.92
CA ASP A 115 12.31 -4.98 3.09
C ASP A 115 11.81 -3.52 3.11
N ALA A 116 10.67 -3.22 2.52
CA ALA A 116 10.23 -1.83 2.29
C ALA A 116 9.05 -1.37 3.15
N GLY A 117 8.48 -2.23 4.01
CA GLY A 117 7.28 -1.90 4.78
C GLY A 117 6.05 -1.62 3.90
N TYR A 118 6.03 -2.15 2.68
CA TYR A 118 4.94 -1.99 1.70
C TYR A 118 3.69 -2.82 2.01
N GLY A 119 3.64 -3.52 3.13
CA GLY A 119 2.47 -4.28 3.57
C GLY A 119 1.31 -3.45 4.12
N ASN A 120 1.38 -2.11 4.04
CA ASN A 120 0.35 -1.25 4.59
C ASN A 120 -0.94 -1.27 3.76
N PRO A 121 -2.10 -1.62 4.37
CA PRO A 121 -3.39 -1.62 3.69
C PRO A 121 -3.77 -0.25 3.10
N GLN A 122 -3.13 0.84 3.55
CA GLN A 122 -3.32 2.19 3.02
C GLN A 122 -2.91 2.33 1.54
N GLN A 123 -1.96 1.54 1.08
CA GLN A 123 -1.49 1.58 -0.31
C GLN A 123 -2.52 0.95 -1.26
N ASP A 124 -3.28 -0.01 -0.79
CA ASP A 124 -4.29 -0.70 -1.58
C ASP A 124 -5.55 0.16 -1.83
N VAL A 125 -5.72 1.29 -1.13
CA VAL A 125 -6.89 2.18 -1.25
C VAL A 125 -7.10 2.66 -2.69
N ALA A 126 -6.03 3.02 -3.39
CA ALA A 126 -6.10 3.44 -4.78
C ALA A 126 -6.62 2.31 -5.69
N VAL A 127 -6.16 1.07 -5.46
CA VAL A 127 -6.59 -0.12 -6.20
C VAL A 127 -8.05 -0.44 -5.87
N LEU A 128 -8.42 -0.42 -4.58
CA LEU A 128 -9.78 -0.68 -4.12
C LEU A 128 -10.81 0.25 -4.74
N ALA A 129 -10.50 1.54 -4.91
CA ALA A 129 -11.40 2.49 -5.56
C ALA A 129 -11.81 2.01 -6.96
N PHE A 130 -10.86 1.54 -7.78
CA PHE A 130 -11.15 1.00 -9.11
C PHE A 130 -11.85 -0.35 -9.07
N VAL A 131 -11.55 -1.20 -8.10
CA VAL A 131 -12.23 -2.48 -7.86
C VAL A 131 -13.71 -2.22 -7.59
N PHE A 132 -14.05 -1.28 -6.70
CA PHE A 132 -15.44 -0.94 -6.40
C PHE A 132 -16.16 -0.30 -7.58
N VAL A 133 -15.50 0.59 -8.33
CA VAL A 133 -16.08 1.16 -9.56
C VAL A 133 -16.37 0.06 -10.57
N ALA A 134 -15.43 -0.84 -10.82
CA ALA A 134 -15.62 -1.96 -11.75
C ALA A 134 -16.74 -2.90 -11.29
N ALA A 135 -16.84 -3.20 -9.98
CA ALA A 135 -17.91 -3.99 -9.39
C ALA A 135 -19.27 -3.33 -9.56
N ALA A 136 -19.37 -2.01 -9.32
CA ALA A 136 -20.61 -1.26 -9.53
C ALA A 136 -21.08 -1.33 -11.00
N TYR A 137 -20.17 -1.12 -11.95
CA TYR A 137 -20.49 -1.26 -13.37
C TYR A 137 -20.81 -2.71 -13.79
N ALA A 138 -20.23 -3.70 -13.12
CA ALA A 138 -20.58 -5.10 -13.31
C ALA A 138 -22.03 -5.38 -12.86
N LEU A 139 -22.41 -4.90 -11.68
CA LEU A 139 -23.79 -5.00 -11.17
C LEU A 139 -24.80 -4.32 -12.09
N MET A 140 -24.44 -3.15 -12.64
CA MET A 140 -25.25 -2.47 -13.64
C MET A 140 -25.47 -3.29 -14.92
N ARG A 141 -24.48 -4.09 -15.30
CA ARG A 141 -24.58 -4.97 -16.48
C ARG A 141 -25.40 -6.23 -16.23
N ILE A 142 -25.27 -6.80 -15.03
CA ILE A 142 -25.99 -8.02 -14.63
C ILE A 142 -27.44 -7.72 -14.30
N GLY A 143 -27.72 -6.51 -13.79
CA GLY A 143 -29.06 -6.09 -13.42
C GLY A 143 -29.93 -5.81 -14.64
N THR A 144 -31.25 -5.93 -14.45
CA THR A 144 -32.25 -5.56 -15.46
C THR A 144 -32.58 -4.07 -15.34
N PRO A 145 -32.64 -3.33 -16.46
CA PRO A 145 -33.03 -1.93 -16.44
C PRO A 145 -34.51 -1.79 -16.02
N GLY A 146 -34.78 -1.06 -14.96
CA GLY A 146 -36.12 -0.62 -14.54
C GLY A 146 -36.34 0.86 -14.92
N VAL A 147 -37.56 1.34 -14.78
CA VAL A 147 -37.98 2.69 -15.19
C VAL A 147 -37.16 3.81 -14.51
N SER A 148 -36.70 3.62 -13.30
CA SER A 148 -35.88 4.60 -12.55
C SER A 148 -34.70 3.98 -11.79
N ARG A 149 -34.51 2.66 -11.86
CA ARG A 149 -33.49 1.92 -11.09
C ARG A 149 -33.00 0.72 -11.88
N ILE A 150 -31.77 0.33 -11.59
CA ILE A 150 -31.25 -0.97 -12.01
C ILE A 150 -31.63 -1.97 -10.93
N LEU A 151 -32.39 -2.99 -11.32
CA LEU A 151 -32.81 -4.06 -10.41
C LEU A 151 -31.78 -5.19 -10.48
N VAL A 152 -31.04 -5.36 -9.41
CA VAL A 152 -30.12 -6.49 -9.23
C VAL A 152 -30.87 -7.57 -8.44
N ASP A 153 -30.68 -8.83 -8.83
CA ASP A 153 -31.27 -9.95 -8.11
C ASP A 153 -30.84 -9.91 -6.63
N ARG A 154 -31.81 -10.01 -5.72
CA ARG A 154 -31.57 -10.02 -4.27
C ARG A 154 -30.59 -11.10 -3.86
N ARG A 155 -30.59 -12.24 -4.55
CA ARG A 155 -29.66 -13.34 -4.27
C ARG A 155 -28.21 -12.92 -4.49
N VAL A 156 -27.93 -12.21 -5.60
CA VAL A 156 -26.58 -11.69 -5.89
C VAL A 156 -26.15 -10.71 -4.81
N LEU A 157 -27.03 -9.79 -4.42
CA LEU A 157 -26.73 -8.83 -3.35
C LEU A 157 -26.53 -9.51 -2.00
N THR A 158 -27.36 -10.51 -1.68
CA THR A 158 -27.20 -11.27 -0.43
C THR A 158 -25.87 -12.01 -0.39
N VAL A 159 -25.48 -12.69 -1.45
CA VAL A 159 -24.20 -13.40 -1.53
C VAL A 159 -23.05 -12.42 -1.44
N LEU A 160 -23.13 -11.26 -2.12
CA LEU A 160 -22.11 -10.21 -2.06
C LEU A 160 -21.91 -9.70 -0.63
N VAL A 161 -23.03 -9.37 0.06
CA VAL A 161 -22.96 -8.88 1.45
C VAL A 161 -22.40 -9.95 2.39
N LEU A 162 -22.88 -11.20 2.27
CA LEU A 162 -22.38 -12.29 3.10
C LEU A 162 -20.89 -12.55 2.87
N THR A 163 -20.44 -12.56 1.62
CA THR A 163 -19.03 -12.74 1.29
C THR A 163 -18.18 -11.58 1.84
N ALA A 164 -18.63 -10.34 1.67
CA ALA A 164 -17.95 -9.18 2.23
C ALA A 164 -17.84 -9.25 3.76
N ILE A 165 -18.91 -9.69 4.45
CA ILE A 165 -18.91 -9.90 5.90
C ILE A 165 -17.91 -10.99 6.30
N VAL A 166 -17.89 -12.13 5.59
CA VAL A 166 -16.96 -13.23 5.88
C VAL A 166 -15.52 -12.76 5.76
N PHE A 167 -15.16 -12.05 4.68
CA PHE A 167 -13.83 -11.53 4.50
C PHE A 167 -13.49 -10.43 5.52
N PHE A 168 -14.43 -9.55 5.85
CA PHE A 168 -14.24 -8.56 6.90
C PHE A 168 -13.95 -9.23 8.25
N VAL A 169 -14.73 -10.24 8.63
CA VAL A 169 -14.54 -10.95 9.91
C VAL A 169 -13.22 -11.70 9.94
N ARG A 170 -12.79 -12.25 8.79
CA ARG A 170 -11.55 -13.03 8.70
C ARG A 170 -10.30 -12.15 8.66
N ASP A 171 -10.31 -11.09 7.83
CA ASP A 171 -9.07 -10.41 7.42
C ASP A 171 -8.97 -8.95 7.90
N ALA A 172 -10.04 -8.38 8.50
CA ALA A 172 -9.96 -7.02 9.01
C ALA A 172 -9.15 -6.97 10.30
N ALA A 173 -8.19 -6.07 10.37
CA ALA A 173 -7.36 -5.84 11.56
C ALA A 173 -8.19 -5.48 12.81
N SER A 174 -9.41 -4.98 12.64
CA SER A 174 -10.39 -4.73 13.70
C SER A 174 -11.33 -5.91 13.95
N SER A 175 -11.07 -7.06 13.32
CA SER A 175 -11.91 -8.24 13.49
C SER A 175 -11.75 -8.83 14.91
N PRO A 176 -12.86 -9.15 15.59
CA PRO A 176 -12.80 -9.76 16.92
C PRO A 176 -12.22 -11.20 16.93
N TYR A 177 -11.89 -11.75 15.74
CA TYR A 177 -11.32 -13.09 15.62
C TYR A 177 -9.78 -13.09 15.58
N GLU A 178 -9.15 -12.00 15.13
CA GLU A 178 -7.69 -11.91 15.14
C GLU A 178 -7.16 -11.34 16.46
N GLU A 179 -7.85 -10.35 17.01
CA GLU A 179 -7.53 -9.84 18.34
C GLU A 179 -8.81 -9.73 19.16
N PRO A 180 -8.84 -10.20 20.42
CA PRO A 180 -9.96 -9.95 21.31
C PRO A 180 -10.17 -8.44 21.41
N TRP A 181 -11.41 -8.01 21.34
CA TRP A 181 -11.82 -6.60 21.27
C TRP A 181 -11.35 -5.80 22.48
N ASP A 182 -10.10 -5.39 22.48
CA ASP A 182 -9.42 -4.65 23.53
C ASP A 182 -9.46 -3.12 23.30
N TRP A 183 -10.46 -2.65 22.58
CA TRP A 183 -10.61 -1.23 22.31
C TRP A 183 -10.65 -0.44 23.63
N GLY A 184 -9.65 0.43 23.81
CA GLY A 184 -9.48 1.24 25.00
C GLY A 184 -8.78 0.57 26.17
N ARG A 185 -8.36 -0.70 26.07
CA ARG A 185 -7.48 -1.33 27.05
C ARG A 185 -6.04 -1.20 26.58
N ARG A 186 -5.18 -0.74 27.49
CA ARG A 186 -3.74 -0.76 27.23
C ARG A 186 -3.19 -2.11 27.61
N SER A 187 -2.49 -2.74 26.68
CA SER A 187 -1.71 -3.94 26.97
C SER A 187 -0.52 -3.59 27.88
N PRO A 188 0.10 -4.56 28.57
CA PRO A 188 1.35 -4.31 29.29
C PRO A 188 2.45 -3.71 28.40
N VAL A 189 2.47 -4.07 27.12
CA VAL A 189 3.40 -3.52 26.12
C VAL A 189 3.12 -2.05 25.86
N ASP A 190 1.85 -1.65 25.72
CA ASP A 190 1.49 -0.25 25.51
C ASP A 190 1.83 0.60 26.73
N VAL A 191 1.67 0.05 27.94
CA VAL A 191 2.09 0.73 29.18
C VAL A 191 3.60 0.91 29.19
N ALA A 192 4.37 -0.09 28.78
CA ALA A 192 5.82 -0.01 28.71
C ALA A 192 6.27 1.04 27.65
N ARG A 193 5.65 1.06 26.47
CA ARG A 193 5.90 2.07 25.42
C ARG A 193 5.65 3.49 25.91
N VAL A 194 4.50 3.71 26.56
CA VAL A 194 4.17 5.02 27.15
C VAL A 194 5.19 5.39 28.22
N SER A 195 5.55 4.46 29.11
CA SER A 195 6.54 4.71 30.15
C SER A 195 7.91 5.04 29.56
N ALA A 196 8.35 4.34 28.52
CA ALA A 196 9.59 4.65 27.83
C ALA A 196 9.56 6.05 27.18
N ALA A 197 8.45 6.41 26.53
CA ALA A 197 8.28 7.73 25.93
C ALA A 197 8.34 8.87 26.98
N THR A 198 7.84 8.65 28.21
CA THR A 198 7.87 9.66 29.27
C THR A 198 9.25 9.85 29.91
N LEU A 199 10.19 8.91 29.71
CA LEU A 199 11.57 9.06 30.21
C LEU A 199 12.42 10.00 29.35
N ILE A 200 11.95 10.33 28.16
CA ILE A 200 12.68 11.14 27.19
C ILE A 200 12.31 12.61 27.40
N GLY A 201 13.29 13.50 27.51
CA GLY A 201 13.05 14.96 27.61
C GLY A 201 12.34 15.51 26.36
N ASP A 202 11.51 16.55 26.52
CA ASP A 202 10.67 17.07 25.43
C ASP A 202 11.47 17.69 24.27
N GLU A 203 12.67 18.19 24.52
CA GLU A 203 13.55 18.80 23.52
C GLU A 203 14.59 17.83 22.94
N ALA A 204 14.58 16.58 23.38
CA ALA A 204 15.54 15.57 22.92
C ALA A 204 15.30 15.16 21.45
N ARG A 205 16.36 15.07 20.69
CA ARG A 205 16.35 14.46 19.34
C ARG A 205 16.29 12.95 19.49
N VAL A 206 15.22 12.33 18.99
CA VAL A 206 14.96 10.92 19.27
C VAL A 206 14.84 10.08 18.00
N SER A 207 15.41 8.88 18.07
CA SER A 207 15.15 7.81 17.09
C SER A 207 14.31 6.73 17.75
N VAL A 208 13.13 6.42 17.18
CA VAL A 208 12.16 5.51 17.79
C VAL A 208 11.65 4.48 16.80
N SER A 209 11.29 3.29 17.31
CA SER A 209 10.56 2.31 16.50
C SER A 209 9.20 2.83 16.06
N PRO A 210 8.63 2.35 14.93
CA PRO A 210 7.36 2.83 14.38
C PRO A 210 6.21 2.83 15.40
N GLU A 211 6.18 1.87 16.29
CA GLU A 211 5.13 1.70 17.31
C GLU A 211 5.20 2.72 18.44
N VAL A 212 6.39 3.26 18.70
CA VAL A 212 6.61 4.30 19.71
C VAL A 212 6.46 5.71 19.10
N TYR A 213 6.63 5.84 17.79
CA TYR A 213 6.58 7.11 17.09
C TYR A 213 5.34 7.97 17.40
N PRO A 214 4.10 7.43 17.44
CA PRO A 214 2.92 8.23 17.76
C PRO A 214 2.94 8.86 19.16
N LEU A 215 3.71 8.29 20.09
CA LEU A 215 3.80 8.75 21.47
C LEU A 215 4.77 9.94 21.66
N VAL A 216 5.58 10.22 20.64
CA VAL A 216 6.60 11.28 20.66
C VAL A 216 6.52 12.18 19.42
N ALA A 217 5.45 12.05 18.63
CA ALA A 217 5.29 12.75 17.35
C ALA A 217 5.10 14.27 17.47
N ASP A 218 4.86 14.80 18.66
CA ASP A 218 4.75 16.22 18.98
C ASP A 218 6.09 16.94 19.12
N ARG A 219 7.20 16.20 19.08
CA ARG A 219 8.56 16.72 19.20
C ARG A 219 9.09 17.23 17.86
N GLN A 220 10.03 18.19 17.90
CA GLN A 220 10.59 18.79 16.69
C GLN A 220 11.51 17.85 15.91
N ASP A 221 12.31 17.04 16.62
CA ASP A 221 13.31 16.16 16.05
C ASP A 221 13.01 14.69 16.39
N VAL A 222 12.16 14.06 15.58
CA VAL A 222 11.82 12.64 15.72
C VAL A 222 12.16 11.90 14.45
N HIS A 223 12.93 10.84 14.59
CA HIS A 223 13.30 9.95 13.50
C HIS A 223 12.72 8.56 13.72
N VAL A 224 12.06 8.01 12.70
CA VAL A 224 11.58 6.63 12.75
C VAL A 224 12.72 5.68 12.43
N HIS A 225 13.11 4.89 13.42
CA HIS A 225 14.13 3.85 13.24
C HIS A 225 13.56 2.70 12.42
N ARG A 226 14.11 2.46 11.24
CA ARG A 226 13.74 1.31 10.39
C ARG A 226 14.85 0.27 10.41
N ARG A 227 14.48 -1.01 10.41
CA ARG A 227 15.42 -2.14 10.42
C ARG A 227 16.51 -2.05 9.34
N SER A 228 16.13 -1.56 8.15
CA SER A 228 17.05 -1.37 7.02
C SER A 228 18.08 -0.23 7.22
N GLN A 229 17.87 0.64 8.20
CA GLN A 229 18.74 1.79 8.48
C GLN A 229 19.85 1.49 9.49
N GLY A 230 19.82 0.34 10.16
CA GLY A 230 20.87 -0.08 11.10
C GLY A 230 22.26 -0.29 10.48
N SER A 231 22.38 -0.13 9.16
CA SER A 231 23.61 -0.31 8.39
C SER A 231 23.98 0.90 7.54
N LEU A 232 23.48 2.10 7.84
CA LEU A 232 23.96 3.28 7.11
C LEU A 232 25.42 3.55 7.51
N PRO A 233 26.39 3.25 6.63
CA PRO A 233 27.81 3.47 6.92
C PRO A 233 28.04 4.97 7.07
N GLY A 234 28.61 5.39 8.21
CA GLY A 234 29.00 6.78 8.44
C GLY A 234 27.99 7.64 9.19
N LEU A 235 26.87 7.09 9.70
CA LEU A 235 26.02 7.83 10.63
C LEU A 235 26.54 7.65 12.05
N ASP A 236 27.04 8.73 12.61
CA ASP A 236 27.41 8.79 14.02
C ASP A 236 26.10 9.00 14.83
N TRP A 237 25.50 7.90 15.29
CA TRP A 237 24.20 7.90 15.98
C TRP A 237 24.27 8.72 17.29
N GLU A 238 25.43 8.69 17.96
CA GLU A 238 25.65 9.38 19.22
C GLU A 238 25.68 10.93 19.04
N GLU A 239 26.16 11.41 17.91
CA GLU A 239 26.14 12.85 17.60
C GLU A 239 24.77 13.35 17.14
N ARG A 240 23.94 12.46 16.57
CA ARG A 240 22.69 12.86 15.92
C ARG A 240 21.48 12.77 16.84
N PHE A 241 21.44 11.79 17.75
CA PHE A 241 20.30 11.55 18.61
C PHE A 241 20.70 11.56 20.09
N ASP A 242 19.86 12.18 20.90
CA ASP A 242 20.03 12.22 22.36
C ASP A 242 19.44 10.97 23.02
N ALA A 243 18.49 10.30 22.34
CA ALA A 243 17.91 9.04 22.81
C ALA A 243 17.46 8.15 21.63
N VAL A 244 17.55 6.84 21.86
CA VAL A 244 17.02 5.81 20.93
C VAL A 244 16.09 4.90 21.72
N VAL A 245 14.85 4.73 21.24
CA VAL A 245 13.87 3.83 21.86
C VAL A 245 13.41 2.80 20.86
N LEU A 246 13.75 1.55 21.14
CA LEU A 246 13.44 0.43 20.27
C LEU A 246 12.46 -0.51 20.98
N ASP A 247 11.42 -0.91 20.27
CA ASP A 247 10.54 -1.98 20.68
C ASP A 247 11.07 -3.30 20.12
N GLU A 248 11.63 -4.13 21.01
CA GLU A 248 12.23 -5.42 20.63
C GLU A 248 11.21 -6.36 19.96
N LEU A 249 9.94 -6.29 20.37
CA LEU A 249 8.89 -7.16 19.81
C LEU A 249 8.58 -6.82 18.36
N SER A 250 8.65 -5.53 18.00
CA SER A 250 8.38 -5.08 16.63
C SER A 250 9.58 -5.24 15.70
N MET A 251 10.79 -5.27 16.27
CA MET A 251 12.04 -5.35 15.50
C MET A 251 12.43 -6.77 15.11
N GLY A 252 11.71 -7.79 15.61
CA GLY A 252 11.97 -9.19 15.27
C GLY A 252 13.38 -9.68 15.68
N TRP A 253 13.87 -9.24 16.83
CA TRP A 253 15.19 -9.56 17.39
C TRP A 253 15.19 -10.88 18.21
N THR A 254 14.31 -11.82 17.87
CA THR A 254 14.26 -13.17 18.48
C THR A 254 14.94 -14.19 17.59
#